data_4122c448ee0738d005828c8ad9163542
#
_entry.id   4122c448ee0738d005828c8ad9163542
#
_cell.length_a   1.000
_cell.length_b   1.000
_cell.length_c   1.000
_cell.angle_alpha   90.00
_cell.angle_beta   90.00
_cell.angle_gamma   90.00
#
_symmetry.space_group_name_H-M   'P 1'
#
loop_
_entity.id
_entity.type
_entity.pdbx_description
1 polymer ?
#
loop_
_entity_poly.entity_id
_entity_poly.type
_entity_poly.pdbx_seq_one_letter_code
_entity_poly.pdbx_strand_id
1 'polypeptide(L)'
;VLLLLVIGDMEKYMDYKVADIGLAEFGRKEIFLAEKEMPALIAIRKKYEKEQPLSGAKIIGCIHMTIQTAVLIETLVHLGAEVRWSSCNIFSTQDHAAAAMADAGIPVFAWKGETEEEYLQCIENTILVDGKPWDANLLLDDGGDLTEIIHNKYPKMLDDIHGISEETTTGVHRLLEMLREGTLKVPAINVNDSVTKSKNDNKYGCRH
;
A
#
# COMPACT_ATOMS: atom_id res chain seq x y z
N VAL A 1 35.01 -33.66 -22.01
CA VAL A 1 33.79 -32.82 -22.21
C VAL A 1 33.55 -32.11 -20.91
N LEU A 2 33.99 -30.86 -20.84
CA LEU A 2 33.83 -29.98 -19.67
C LEU A 2 32.43 -29.37 -19.73
N LEU A 3 31.53 -29.81 -18.86
CA LEU A 3 30.22 -29.20 -18.70
C LEU A 3 30.40 -27.93 -17.82
N LEU A 4 30.54 -26.77 -18.44
CA LEU A 4 30.44 -25.50 -17.76
C LEU A 4 28.96 -25.33 -17.34
N LEU A 5 28.68 -25.61 -16.08
CA LEU A 5 27.48 -25.11 -15.42
C LEU A 5 27.64 -23.59 -15.30
N VAL A 6 27.02 -22.85 -16.22
CA VAL A 6 26.74 -21.45 -16.03
C VAL A 6 25.65 -21.37 -14.95
N ILE A 7 26.09 -21.26 -13.69
CA ILE A 7 25.24 -20.75 -12.63
C ILE A 7 25.13 -19.28 -12.94
N GLY A 8 24.17 -18.93 -13.80
CA GLY A 8 23.72 -17.56 -13.90
C GLY A 8 23.12 -17.25 -12.55
N ASP A 9 23.73 -16.29 -11.84
CA ASP A 9 23.09 -15.58 -10.76
C ASP A 9 21.74 -15.08 -11.31
N MET A 10 20.68 -15.82 -11.01
CA MET A 10 19.37 -15.23 -10.99
C MET A 10 19.42 -14.27 -9.81
N GLU A 11 19.91 -13.04 -10.03
CA GLU A 11 19.47 -11.92 -9.20
C GLU A 11 17.96 -11.99 -9.23
N LYS A 12 17.39 -12.47 -8.12
CA LYS A 12 15.96 -12.43 -7.89
C LYS A 12 15.63 -10.95 -8.06
N TYR A 13 14.95 -10.62 -9.14
CA TYR A 13 14.52 -9.25 -9.41
C TYR A 13 13.72 -8.80 -8.18
N MET A 14 14.36 -7.95 -7.38
CA MET A 14 13.79 -7.56 -6.10
C MET A 14 12.83 -6.42 -6.39
N ASP A 15 11.54 -6.73 -6.36
CA ASP A 15 10.46 -5.78 -6.64
C ASP A 15 10.18 -4.92 -5.39
N TYR A 16 11.21 -4.21 -4.91
CA TYR A 16 11.10 -3.25 -3.82
C TYR A 16 12.20 -2.18 -3.87
N LYS A 17 11.97 -1.06 -3.19
CA LYS A 17 12.99 -0.04 -2.92
C LYS A 17 12.76 0.54 -1.53
N VAL A 18 13.68 0.26 -0.60
CA VAL A 18 13.66 0.70 0.81
C VAL A 18 15.02 1.28 1.20
N ALA A 19 15.09 2.02 2.31
CA ALA A 19 16.33 2.66 2.77
C ALA A 19 17.43 1.64 3.09
N ASP A 20 17.10 0.62 3.89
CA ASP A 20 18.04 -0.41 4.35
C ASP A 20 17.27 -1.69 4.68
N ILE A 21 17.45 -2.73 3.88
CA ILE A 21 16.84 -4.05 4.09
C ILE A 21 17.35 -4.72 5.38
N GLY A 22 18.53 -4.34 5.87
CA GLY A 22 19.11 -4.83 7.12
C GLY A 22 18.27 -4.52 8.36
N LEU A 23 17.31 -3.58 8.25
CA LEU A 23 16.37 -3.23 9.33
C LEU A 23 15.19 -4.21 9.47
N ALA A 24 15.07 -5.20 8.58
CA ALA A 24 13.91 -6.08 8.53
C ALA A 24 13.65 -6.85 9.83
N GLU A 25 14.68 -7.38 10.48
CA GLU A 25 14.53 -8.10 11.77
C GLU A 25 13.98 -7.19 12.87
N PHE A 26 14.48 -5.96 12.96
CA PHE A 26 13.97 -4.96 13.90
C PHE A 26 12.51 -4.61 13.56
N GLY A 27 12.22 -4.34 12.30
CA GLY A 27 10.86 -4.06 11.82
C GLY A 27 9.88 -5.18 12.16
N ARG A 28 10.28 -6.43 12.02
CA ARG A 28 9.45 -7.59 12.39
C ARG A 28 9.08 -7.61 13.88
N LYS A 29 10.00 -7.24 14.76
CA LYS A 29 9.74 -7.15 16.20
C LYS A 29 8.75 -6.03 16.52
N GLU A 30 8.89 -4.88 15.89
CA GLU A 30 7.98 -3.74 16.06
C GLU A 30 6.58 -4.03 15.51
N ILE A 31 6.48 -4.68 14.34
CA ILE A 31 5.19 -5.12 13.78
C ILE A 31 4.49 -6.12 14.72
N PHE A 32 5.23 -7.03 15.32
CA PHE A 32 4.67 -7.96 16.31
C PHE A 32 4.08 -7.24 17.54
N LEU A 33 4.66 -6.12 17.95
CA LEU A 33 4.09 -5.28 19.02
C LEU A 33 2.83 -4.57 18.52
N ALA A 34 2.86 -3.99 17.31
CA ALA A 34 1.72 -3.32 16.70
C ALA A 34 0.51 -4.26 16.53
N GLU A 35 0.71 -5.53 16.20
CA GLU A 35 -0.37 -6.53 16.13
C GLU A 35 -1.17 -6.65 17.44
N LYS A 36 -0.50 -6.52 18.59
CA LYS A 36 -1.16 -6.58 19.91
C LYS A 36 -2.01 -5.34 20.19
N GLU A 37 -1.69 -4.22 19.56
CA GLU A 37 -2.43 -2.98 19.66
C GLU A 37 -3.59 -2.90 18.64
N MET A 38 -3.63 -3.84 17.69
CA MET A 38 -4.60 -3.88 16.60
C MET A 38 -5.47 -5.16 16.63
N PRO A 39 -6.13 -5.47 17.76
CA PRO A 39 -6.84 -6.73 17.94
C PRO A 39 -7.98 -6.95 16.96
N ALA A 40 -8.57 -5.87 16.41
CA ALA A 40 -9.64 -5.95 15.43
C ALA A 40 -9.14 -6.56 14.11
N LEU A 41 -7.98 -6.12 13.60
CA LEU A 41 -7.38 -6.70 12.38
C LEU A 41 -6.99 -8.16 12.59
N ILE A 42 -6.40 -8.49 13.74
CA ILE A 42 -6.05 -9.88 14.08
C ILE A 42 -7.29 -10.78 14.18
N ALA A 43 -8.37 -10.26 14.73
CA ALA A 43 -9.65 -10.98 14.76
C ALA A 43 -10.25 -11.21 13.36
N ILE A 44 -10.11 -10.22 12.45
CA ILE A 44 -10.54 -10.34 11.06
C ILE A 44 -9.71 -11.39 10.33
N ARG A 45 -8.37 -11.40 10.46
CA ARG A 45 -7.51 -12.45 9.90
C ARG A 45 -8.02 -13.83 10.31
N LYS A 46 -8.18 -14.05 11.62
CA LYS A 46 -8.62 -15.34 12.17
C LYS A 46 -10.02 -15.74 11.71
N LYS A 47 -10.94 -14.78 11.63
CA LYS A 47 -12.32 -15.03 11.23
C LYS A 47 -12.44 -15.49 9.78
N TYR A 48 -11.70 -14.85 8.88
CA TYR A 48 -11.83 -15.03 7.44
C TYR A 48 -10.69 -15.83 6.80
N GLU A 49 -9.76 -16.35 7.58
CA GLU A 49 -8.61 -17.14 7.13
C GLU A 49 -8.97 -18.24 6.13
N LYS A 50 -10.08 -18.96 6.40
CA LYS A 50 -10.52 -20.07 5.54
C LYS A 50 -11.29 -19.63 4.31
N GLU A 51 -11.94 -18.49 4.39
CA GLU A 51 -12.83 -17.99 3.34
C GLU A 51 -12.05 -17.26 2.26
N GLN A 52 -10.86 -16.75 2.58
CA GLN A 52 -10.00 -15.98 1.67
C GLN A 52 -10.77 -14.92 0.85
N PRO A 53 -11.49 -13.99 1.51
CA PRO A 53 -12.46 -13.12 0.84
C PRO A 53 -11.81 -12.14 -0.14
N LEU A 54 -10.48 -11.95 -0.06
CA LEU A 54 -9.72 -11.10 -0.96
C LEU A 54 -8.97 -11.90 -2.04
N SER A 55 -9.31 -13.18 -2.23
CA SER A 55 -8.74 -13.97 -3.33
C SER A 55 -9.03 -13.31 -4.67
N GLY A 56 -7.99 -13.00 -5.45
CA GLY A 56 -8.08 -12.26 -6.71
C GLY A 56 -8.11 -10.75 -6.57
N ALA A 57 -8.10 -10.20 -5.35
CA ALA A 57 -7.89 -8.77 -5.13
C ALA A 57 -6.42 -8.41 -5.40
N LYS A 58 -6.20 -7.43 -6.28
CA LYS A 58 -4.90 -6.85 -6.60
C LYS A 58 -4.92 -5.38 -6.21
N ILE A 59 -4.23 -5.05 -5.11
CA ILE A 59 -4.37 -3.78 -4.42
C ILE A 59 -3.09 -2.96 -4.58
N ILE A 60 -3.21 -1.76 -5.13
CA ILE A 60 -2.16 -0.74 -4.99
C ILE A 60 -2.53 0.12 -3.78
N GLY A 61 -1.60 0.23 -2.81
CA GLY A 61 -1.72 1.07 -1.63
C GLY A 61 -0.73 2.23 -1.64
N CYS A 62 -1.24 3.42 -1.32
CA CYS A 62 -0.44 4.62 -1.08
C CYS A 62 -0.89 5.22 0.25
N ILE A 63 -0.38 4.64 1.35
CA ILE A 63 -0.68 5.04 2.74
C ILE A 63 0.62 4.99 3.52
N HIS A 64 0.77 5.83 4.56
CA HIS A 64 1.95 5.92 5.43
C HIS A 64 2.56 4.55 5.74
N MET A 65 3.81 4.30 5.35
CA MET A 65 4.46 3.00 5.55
C MET A 65 5.00 2.87 6.99
N THR A 66 4.09 2.63 7.92
CA THR A 66 4.36 2.44 9.35
C THR A 66 4.21 0.98 9.78
N ILE A 67 4.59 0.66 11.01
CA ILE A 67 4.38 -0.69 11.57
C ILE A 67 2.89 -1.06 11.62
N GLN A 68 1.99 -0.11 11.85
CA GLN A 68 0.54 -0.34 11.83
C GLN A 68 0.04 -0.64 10.41
N THR A 69 0.54 0.09 9.42
CA THR A 69 0.25 -0.19 8.00
C THR A 69 0.80 -1.55 7.58
N ALA A 70 1.96 -1.96 8.09
CA ALA A 70 2.47 -3.31 7.86
C ALA A 70 1.50 -4.39 8.37
N VAL A 71 0.87 -4.20 9.54
CA VAL A 71 -0.18 -5.11 10.04
C VAL A 71 -1.39 -5.13 9.10
N LEU A 72 -1.78 -3.99 8.53
CA LEU A 72 -2.85 -3.93 7.52
C LEU A 72 -2.45 -4.70 6.25
N ILE A 73 -1.28 -4.44 5.69
CA ILE A 73 -0.75 -5.11 4.49
C ILE A 73 -0.76 -6.63 4.68
N GLU A 74 -0.19 -7.10 5.79
CA GLU A 74 -0.18 -8.53 6.11
C GLU A 74 -1.59 -9.11 6.30
N THR A 75 -2.53 -8.30 6.78
CA THR A 75 -3.93 -8.72 6.88
C THR A 75 -4.54 -8.90 5.49
N LEU A 76 -4.32 -7.97 4.58
CA LEU A 76 -4.80 -8.08 3.19
C LEU A 76 -4.22 -9.31 2.49
N VAL A 77 -2.91 -9.53 2.60
CA VAL A 77 -2.23 -10.70 2.04
C VAL A 77 -2.73 -12.00 2.67
N HIS A 78 -2.87 -12.03 4.00
CA HIS A 78 -3.39 -13.20 4.72
C HIS A 78 -4.81 -13.58 4.28
N LEU A 79 -5.61 -12.61 3.86
CA LEU A 79 -6.96 -12.80 3.35
C LEU A 79 -7.04 -13.07 1.85
N GLY A 80 -5.89 -13.19 1.17
CA GLY A 80 -5.78 -13.63 -0.21
C GLY A 80 -5.47 -12.55 -1.24
N ALA A 81 -5.23 -11.29 -0.83
CA ALA A 81 -4.87 -10.23 -1.75
C ALA A 81 -3.41 -10.29 -2.20
N GLU A 82 -3.15 -9.86 -3.42
CA GLU A 82 -1.84 -9.40 -3.86
C GLU A 82 -1.75 -7.88 -3.63
N VAL A 83 -0.62 -7.38 -3.13
CA VAL A 83 -0.47 -5.96 -2.82
C VAL A 83 0.84 -5.40 -3.34
N ARG A 84 0.84 -4.11 -3.69
CA ARG A 84 2.01 -3.29 -3.98
C ARG A 84 1.85 -1.97 -3.22
N TRP A 85 2.91 -1.47 -2.59
CA TRP A 85 2.75 -0.40 -1.61
C TRP A 85 3.78 0.72 -1.72
N SER A 86 3.33 1.98 -1.58
CA SER A 86 4.17 3.16 -1.35
C SER A 86 3.65 3.97 -0.16
N SER A 87 4.46 4.90 0.33
CA SER A 87 4.00 5.88 1.32
C SER A 87 3.26 7.04 0.64
N CYS A 88 2.35 7.67 1.37
CA CYS A 88 1.64 8.88 0.95
C CYS A 88 2.33 10.17 1.44
N ASN A 89 3.50 10.07 2.05
CA ASN A 89 4.23 11.23 2.59
C ASN A 89 5.73 10.95 2.69
N ILE A 90 6.54 11.91 2.27
CA ILE A 90 8.00 11.82 2.19
C ILE A 90 8.72 11.64 3.54
N PHE A 91 8.07 11.91 4.67
CA PHE A 91 8.70 11.86 6.01
C PHE A 91 8.10 10.79 6.93
N SER A 92 6.96 10.21 6.59
CA SER A 92 6.21 9.36 7.52
C SER A 92 6.62 7.90 7.54
N THR A 93 7.40 7.45 6.56
CA THR A 93 7.87 6.05 6.49
C THR A 93 8.71 5.70 7.71
N GLN A 94 8.43 4.55 8.31
CA GLN A 94 9.30 3.87 9.26
C GLN A 94 10.13 2.86 8.48
N ASP A 95 11.41 3.16 8.25
CA ASP A 95 12.28 2.38 7.35
C ASP A 95 12.37 0.90 7.72
N HIS A 96 12.32 0.60 9.02
CA HIS A 96 12.30 -0.77 9.50
C HIS A 96 10.98 -1.51 9.17
N ALA A 97 9.84 -0.79 9.10
CA ALA A 97 8.57 -1.37 8.67
C ALA A 97 8.60 -1.69 7.16
N ALA A 98 9.10 -0.76 6.34
CA ALA A 98 9.29 -0.97 4.91
C ALA A 98 10.24 -2.14 4.64
N ALA A 99 11.36 -2.21 5.35
CA ALA A 99 12.32 -3.31 5.24
C ALA A 99 11.70 -4.67 5.60
N ALA A 100 10.89 -4.75 6.66
CA ALA A 100 10.24 -5.99 7.06
C ALA A 100 9.21 -6.49 6.02
N MET A 101 8.50 -5.57 5.36
CA MET A 101 7.58 -5.93 4.28
C MET A 101 8.33 -6.41 3.03
N ALA A 102 9.40 -5.73 2.66
CA ALA A 102 10.26 -6.13 1.54
C ALA A 102 10.89 -7.52 1.76
N ASP A 103 11.41 -7.78 2.97
CA ASP A 103 11.98 -9.08 3.36
C ASP A 103 10.93 -10.20 3.33
N ALA A 104 9.67 -9.89 3.66
CA ALA A 104 8.54 -10.79 3.54
C ALA A 104 8.10 -11.06 2.08
N GLY A 105 8.76 -10.42 1.09
CA GLY A 105 8.46 -10.58 -0.32
C GLY A 105 7.30 -9.73 -0.83
N ILE A 106 6.91 -8.71 -0.08
CA ILE A 106 5.85 -7.77 -0.48
C ILE A 106 6.51 -6.60 -1.22
N PRO A 107 6.06 -6.27 -2.45
CA PRO A 107 6.55 -5.10 -3.18
C PRO A 107 6.26 -3.80 -2.43
N VAL A 108 7.31 -3.16 -1.90
CA VAL A 108 7.24 -1.91 -1.14
C VAL A 108 8.27 -0.93 -1.66
N PHE A 109 7.83 0.30 -1.93
CA PHE A 109 8.65 1.39 -2.44
C PHE A 109 8.45 2.59 -1.51
N ALA A 110 9.27 2.69 -0.45
CA ALA A 110 9.15 3.77 0.54
C ALA A 110 10.40 3.86 1.41
N TRP A 111 10.82 5.09 1.74
CA TRP A 111 11.79 5.39 2.78
C TRP A 111 11.56 6.77 3.38
N LYS A 112 12.08 7.01 4.54
CA LYS A 112 11.95 8.32 5.19
C LYS A 112 12.93 9.32 4.56
N GLY A 113 12.40 10.48 4.17
CA GLY A 113 13.22 11.56 3.60
C GLY A 113 13.36 11.47 2.08
N GLU A 114 12.39 10.89 1.40
CA GLU A 114 12.26 10.95 -0.06
C GLU A 114 12.24 12.42 -0.53
N THR A 115 12.81 12.68 -1.68
CA THR A 115 12.52 13.90 -2.42
C THR A 115 11.14 13.79 -3.06
N GLU A 116 10.56 14.90 -3.51
CA GLU A 116 9.27 14.86 -4.20
C GLU A 116 9.32 14.01 -5.49
N GLU A 117 10.45 14.03 -6.21
CA GLU A 117 10.64 13.19 -7.39
C GLU A 117 10.70 11.69 -7.03
N GLU A 118 11.44 11.34 -5.99
CA GLU A 118 11.53 9.96 -5.49
C GLU A 118 10.17 9.46 -4.98
N TYR A 119 9.41 10.30 -4.31
CA TYR A 119 8.05 10.01 -3.86
C TYR A 119 7.12 9.65 -5.03
N LEU A 120 7.09 10.49 -6.06
CA LEU A 120 6.29 10.21 -7.25
C LEU A 120 6.75 8.93 -7.97
N GLN A 121 8.08 8.71 -8.03
CA GLN A 121 8.63 7.48 -8.59
C GLN A 121 8.25 6.24 -7.76
N CYS A 122 8.18 6.35 -6.43
CA CYS A 122 7.71 5.26 -5.56
C CYS A 122 6.26 4.90 -5.85
N ILE A 123 5.38 5.88 -6.04
CA ILE A 123 3.99 5.61 -6.46
C ILE A 123 3.98 4.94 -7.84
N GLU A 124 4.74 5.44 -8.81
CA GLU A 124 4.80 4.82 -10.15
C GLU A 124 5.34 3.39 -10.12
N ASN A 125 6.29 3.08 -9.24
CA ASN A 125 6.81 1.73 -9.08
C ASN A 125 5.75 0.75 -8.52
N THR A 126 4.74 1.23 -7.80
CA THR A 126 3.60 0.37 -7.41
C THR A 126 2.67 0.07 -8.59
N ILE A 127 2.57 1.02 -9.52
CA ILE A 127 1.70 0.93 -10.70
C ILE A 127 2.31 0.05 -11.79
N LEU A 128 3.64 0.11 -11.95
CA LEU A 128 4.36 -0.53 -13.06
C LEU A 128 5.10 -1.80 -12.61
N VAL A 129 4.97 -2.86 -13.40
CA VAL A 129 5.78 -4.08 -13.33
C VAL A 129 6.42 -4.29 -14.70
N ASP A 130 7.75 -4.36 -14.77
CA ASP A 130 8.50 -4.45 -16.03
C ASP A 130 8.11 -3.38 -17.07
N GLY A 131 7.85 -2.17 -16.59
CA GLY A 131 7.46 -1.01 -17.41
C GLY A 131 6.04 -1.05 -17.97
N LYS A 132 5.20 -1.96 -17.50
CA LYS A 132 3.79 -2.09 -17.89
C LYS A 132 2.88 -1.90 -16.69
N PRO A 133 1.70 -1.28 -16.86
CA PRO A 133 0.72 -1.22 -15.78
C PRO A 133 0.41 -2.61 -15.23
N TRP A 134 0.47 -2.72 -13.90
CA TRP A 134 0.04 -3.92 -13.20
C TRP A 134 -1.48 -4.02 -13.25
N ASP A 135 -2.01 -5.22 -13.31
CA ASP A 135 -3.44 -5.50 -13.43
C ASP A 135 -4.18 -5.36 -12.09
N ALA A 136 -3.92 -4.23 -11.39
CA ALA A 136 -4.60 -3.88 -10.15
C ALA A 136 -6.10 -3.69 -10.37
N ASN A 137 -6.89 -4.08 -9.36
CA ASN A 137 -8.34 -3.94 -9.39
C ASN A 137 -8.93 -3.17 -8.19
N LEU A 138 -8.11 -2.78 -7.22
CA LEU A 138 -8.49 -1.96 -6.07
C LEU A 138 -7.39 -0.97 -5.73
N LEU A 139 -7.79 0.21 -5.26
CA LEU A 139 -6.88 1.24 -4.76
C LEU A 139 -7.17 1.55 -3.29
N LEU A 140 -6.10 1.66 -2.49
CA LEU A 140 -6.11 2.22 -1.15
C LEU A 140 -5.27 3.50 -1.17
N ASP A 141 -5.89 4.65 -0.94
CA ASP A 141 -5.21 5.95 -1.05
C ASP A 141 -5.38 6.78 0.21
N ASP A 142 -4.42 7.65 0.45
CA ASP A 142 -4.39 8.60 1.57
C ASP A 142 -3.88 9.96 1.06
N GLY A 143 -4.81 10.78 0.62
CA GLY A 143 -4.56 12.11 0.06
C GLY A 143 -4.85 12.25 -1.43
N GLY A 144 -5.06 11.14 -2.16
CA GLY A 144 -5.53 11.14 -3.54
C GLY A 144 -4.43 11.21 -4.60
N ASP A 145 -3.14 11.17 -4.24
CA ASP A 145 -2.06 11.28 -5.23
C ASP A 145 -1.98 10.05 -6.15
N LEU A 146 -2.12 8.84 -5.61
CA LEU A 146 -2.20 7.61 -6.40
C LEU A 146 -3.39 7.66 -7.35
N THR A 147 -4.54 8.05 -6.85
CA THR A 147 -5.79 8.18 -7.61
C THR A 147 -5.62 9.15 -8.78
N GLU A 148 -5.02 10.32 -8.52
CA GLU A 148 -4.78 11.35 -9.53
C GLU A 148 -3.79 10.87 -10.61
N ILE A 149 -2.70 10.22 -10.21
CA ILE A 149 -1.71 9.67 -11.14
C ILE A 149 -2.34 8.63 -12.06
N ILE A 150 -3.16 7.72 -11.54
CA ILE A 150 -3.82 6.70 -12.35
C ILE A 150 -4.81 7.35 -13.32
N HIS A 151 -5.64 8.28 -12.88
CA HIS A 151 -6.61 8.96 -13.75
C HIS A 151 -5.93 9.75 -14.89
N ASN A 152 -4.79 10.39 -14.60
CA ASN A 152 -4.12 11.26 -15.56
C ASN A 152 -3.14 10.52 -16.48
N LYS A 153 -2.34 9.59 -15.93
CA LYS A 153 -1.27 8.90 -16.66
C LYS A 153 -1.65 7.50 -17.15
N TYR A 154 -2.50 6.80 -16.41
CA TYR A 154 -2.84 5.38 -16.67
C TYR A 154 -4.36 5.13 -16.78
N PRO A 155 -5.13 5.97 -17.53
CA PRO A 155 -6.60 5.91 -17.54
C PRO A 155 -7.18 4.57 -17.98
N LYS A 156 -6.43 3.77 -18.73
CA LYS A 156 -6.87 2.42 -19.15
C LYS A 156 -6.96 1.43 -17.98
N MET A 157 -6.22 1.65 -16.88
CA MET A 157 -6.34 0.82 -15.69
C MET A 157 -7.69 0.97 -15.00
N LEU A 158 -8.37 2.11 -15.20
CA LEU A 158 -9.67 2.38 -14.59
C LEU A 158 -10.77 1.45 -15.10
N ASP A 159 -10.57 0.79 -16.24
CA ASP A 159 -11.51 -0.20 -16.77
C ASP A 159 -11.56 -1.48 -15.90
N ASP A 160 -10.46 -1.79 -15.21
CA ASP A 160 -10.32 -2.97 -14.35
C ASP A 160 -10.41 -2.64 -12.85
N ILE A 161 -10.31 -1.35 -12.47
CA ILE A 161 -10.38 -0.92 -11.08
C ILE A 161 -11.84 -0.87 -10.62
N HIS A 162 -12.18 -1.70 -9.63
CA HIS A 162 -13.52 -1.81 -9.07
C HIS A 162 -13.85 -0.70 -8.07
N GLY A 163 -12.84 -0.08 -7.45
CA GLY A 163 -13.05 1.00 -6.50
C GLY A 163 -11.80 1.50 -5.81
N ILE A 164 -11.98 2.64 -5.14
CA ILE A 164 -10.99 3.34 -4.34
C ILE A 164 -11.47 3.39 -2.90
N SER A 165 -10.58 3.17 -1.93
CA SER A 165 -10.83 3.51 -0.53
C SER A 165 -9.91 4.66 -0.15
N GLU A 166 -10.50 5.80 0.23
CA GLU A 166 -9.76 7.02 0.60
C GLU A 166 -9.79 7.23 2.11
N GLU A 167 -8.61 7.36 2.69
CA GLU A 167 -8.41 7.41 4.15
C GLU A 167 -8.66 8.80 4.73
N THR A 168 -8.32 9.89 4.02
CA THR A 168 -8.13 11.20 4.63
C THR A 168 -8.97 12.32 4.01
N THR A 169 -9.18 13.39 4.79
CA THR A 169 -10.00 14.55 4.40
C THR A 169 -9.53 15.18 3.09
N THR A 170 -8.23 15.35 2.89
CA THR A 170 -7.67 15.97 1.67
C THR A 170 -8.03 15.15 0.43
N GLY A 171 -7.86 13.83 0.49
CA GLY A 171 -8.22 12.95 -0.62
C GLY A 171 -9.72 12.91 -0.87
N VAL A 172 -10.55 12.87 0.18
CA VAL A 172 -12.01 12.97 0.02
C VAL A 172 -12.42 14.27 -0.69
N HIS A 173 -11.78 15.40 -0.37
CA HIS A 173 -12.05 16.66 -1.07
C HIS A 173 -11.69 16.60 -2.55
N ARG A 174 -10.53 16.02 -2.89
CA ARG A 174 -10.13 15.77 -4.30
C ARG A 174 -11.13 14.88 -5.03
N LEU A 175 -11.55 13.78 -4.43
CA LEU A 175 -12.57 12.88 -5.01
C LEU A 175 -13.90 13.59 -5.25
N LEU A 176 -14.34 14.44 -4.32
CA LEU A 176 -15.57 15.23 -4.50
C LEU A 176 -15.44 16.28 -5.61
N GLU A 177 -14.26 16.87 -5.79
CA GLU A 177 -13.97 17.77 -6.91
C GLU A 177 -14.00 17.02 -8.23
N MET A 178 -13.27 15.91 -8.34
CA MET A 178 -13.30 15.02 -9.50
C MET A 178 -14.73 14.54 -9.85
N LEU A 179 -15.53 14.25 -8.83
CA LEU A 179 -16.94 13.87 -9.03
C LEU A 179 -17.76 15.02 -9.62
N ARG A 180 -17.59 16.26 -9.12
CA ARG A 180 -18.29 17.45 -9.62
C ARG A 180 -17.91 17.79 -11.06
N GLU A 181 -16.66 17.57 -11.41
CA GLU A 181 -16.11 17.78 -12.75
C GLU A 181 -16.43 16.63 -13.72
N GLY A 182 -16.94 15.50 -13.23
CA GLY A 182 -17.20 14.30 -14.03
C GLY A 182 -15.93 13.55 -14.45
N THR A 183 -14.81 13.81 -13.78
CA THR A 183 -13.49 13.19 -14.04
C THR A 183 -13.27 11.92 -13.23
N LEU A 184 -13.96 11.71 -12.09
CA LEU A 184 -13.91 10.48 -11.31
C LEU A 184 -14.60 9.35 -12.09
N LYS A 185 -13.84 8.31 -12.45
CA LYS A 185 -14.31 7.23 -13.35
C LYS A 185 -14.70 5.95 -12.63
N VAL A 186 -14.33 5.81 -11.36
CA VAL A 186 -14.57 4.59 -10.57
C VAL A 186 -15.22 4.94 -9.23
N PRO A 187 -15.98 4.02 -8.60
CA PRO A 187 -16.55 4.24 -7.28
C PRO A 187 -15.46 4.51 -6.24
N ALA A 188 -15.75 5.41 -5.29
CA ALA A 188 -14.86 5.69 -4.18
C ALA A 188 -15.58 5.60 -2.84
N ILE A 189 -14.92 4.98 -1.85
CA ILE A 189 -15.39 4.86 -0.47
C ILE A 189 -14.64 5.89 0.37
N ASN A 190 -15.41 6.77 1.01
CA ASN A 190 -14.90 7.72 2.00
C ASN A 190 -14.76 7.02 3.35
N VAL A 191 -13.55 6.54 3.66
CA VAL A 191 -13.23 5.94 4.96
C VAL A 191 -13.03 7.00 6.03
N ASN A 192 -12.60 8.21 5.66
CA ASN A 192 -12.36 9.33 6.59
C ASN A 192 -13.58 9.66 7.45
N ASP A 193 -14.78 9.60 6.88
CA ASP A 193 -16.02 9.94 7.57
C ASP A 193 -16.72 8.74 8.22
N SER A 194 -16.10 7.55 8.16
CA SER A 194 -16.60 6.40 8.89
C SER A 194 -16.67 6.68 10.39
N VAL A 195 -17.60 6.06 11.09
CA VAL A 195 -17.79 6.30 12.54
C VAL A 195 -16.53 5.94 13.32
N THR A 196 -15.86 4.86 12.96
CA THR A 196 -14.64 4.40 13.63
C THR A 196 -13.48 5.37 13.42
N LYS A 197 -13.34 5.97 12.25
CA LYS A 197 -12.29 6.95 11.96
C LYS A 197 -12.65 8.34 12.48
N SER A 198 -13.79 8.88 12.12
CA SER A 198 -14.16 10.27 12.44
C SER A 198 -14.47 10.50 13.93
N LYS A 199 -15.04 9.52 14.62
CA LYS A 199 -15.40 9.61 16.04
C LYS A 199 -14.28 9.19 16.99
N ASN A 200 -13.34 8.38 16.54
CA ASN A 200 -12.24 7.87 17.37
C ASN A 200 -10.89 8.44 16.94
N ASP A 201 -10.40 8.12 15.74
CA ASP A 201 -9.08 8.54 15.29
C ASP A 201 -8.96 10.07 15.19
N ASN A 202 -9.85 10.74 14.46
CA ASN A 202 -9.82 12.21 14.32
C ASN A 202 -10.01 12.94 15.65
N LYS A 203 -10.67 12.31 16.62
CA LYS A 203 -10.95 12.94 17.93
C LYS A 203 -9.83 12.68 18.95
N TYR A 204 -9.27 11.50 18.98
CA TYR A 204 -8.32 11.07 20.00
C TYR A 204 -6.91 10.88 19.47
N GLY A 205 -6.75 10.37 18.24
CA GLY A 205 -5.45 10.13 17.61
C GLY A 205 -4.73 11.41 17.18
N CYS A 206 -5.46 12.43 16.75
CA CYS A 206 -4.88 13.71 16.31
C CYS A 206 -4.66 14.75 17.45
N ARG A 207 -4.88 14.39 18.69
CA ARG A 207 -4.73 15.29 19.85
C ARG A 207 -3.43 15.15 20.64
N HIS A 208 -2.57 14.27 20.18
CA HIS A 208 -1.25 14.01 20.83
C HIS A 208 -0.10 14.40 19.84
#